data_0c12ac9e08d99082a96fbf6a00ac6440
#
_entry.id   0c12ac9e08d99082a96fbf6a00ac6440
#
_cell.length_a   1.000
_cell.length_b   1.000
_cell.length_c   1.000
_cell.angle_alpha   90.00
_cell.angle_beta   90.00
_cell.angle_gamma   90.00
#
_symmetry.space_group_name_H-M   'P 1'
#
loop_
_entity.id
_entity.type
_entity.pdbx_description
1 polymer ?
#
loop_
_entity_poly.entity_id
_entity_poly.type
_entity_poly.pdbx_seq_one_letter_code
_entity_poly.pdbx_strand_id
1 'polypeptide(L)'
;IFYGSVPLALSFVLLLWVPPFDGTFLFIFLLLVNLIHRTCFTVVSVPYSSLTARITDDSDERTKLTTARMLAAAAGTFSISALAFPIVLFFGGGEEALGFVYLGLIAGFAAVAILSVTVFFVKERSFEFTKEELPSFKNVFKSVTNNYPFWIVFSAILILISTYLMFNNNLIYFTKYALSLHEYQGTILAVLSGANLLAIPIWAFLAIKLGKKNTWMLSMTLLFIGFCIFYLYPIAELNELLFILSFIGFANGATGVLFWSMLPDTIEYGEWKTGIRTESSLYGFMTFA
;
A
#
# COMPACT_ATOMS: atom_id res chain seq x y z
N ILE A 1 5.39 -3.48 -17.44
CA ILE A 1 4.26 -3.94 -16.62
C ILE A 1 3.79 -5.31 -17.14
N PHE A 2 3.34 -5.45 -18.39
CA PHE A 2 2.75 -6.69 -18.93
C PHE A 2 3.67 -7.92 -18.77
N TYR A 3 4.91 -7.85 -19.23
CA TYR A 3 5.86 -8.97 -19.10
C TYR A 3 6.23 -9.31 -17.65
N GLY A 4 6.15 -8.34 -16.75
CA GLY A 4 6.42 -8.55 -15.32
C GLY A 4 5.23 -9.12 -14.53
N SER A 5 4.00 -9.03 -15.06
CA SER A 5 2.80 -9.50 -14.35
C SER A 5 2.76 -11.02 -14.19
N VAL A 6 3.21 -11.78 -15.18
CA VAL A 6 3.23 -13.24 -15.15
C VAL A 6 4.24 -13.77 -14.11
N PRO A 7 5.53 -13.35 -14.12
CA PRO A 7 6.47 -13.72 -13.06
C PRO A 7 5.99 -13.31 -11.65
N LEU A 8 5.35 -12.14 -11.53
CA LEU A 8 4.77 -11.69 -10.26
C LEU A 8 3.69 -12.66 -9.76
N ALA A 9 2.74 -13.04 -10.63
CA ALA A 9 1.69 -13.98 -10.28
C ALA A 9 2.25 -15.35 -9.88
N LEU A 10 3.19 -15.89 -10.65
CA LEU A 10 3.84 -17.17 -10.35
C LEU A 10 4.62 -17.14 -9.03
N SER A 11 5.37 -16.06 -8.76
CA SER A 11 6.08 -15.91 -7.50
C SER A 11 5.14 -15.78 -6.29
N PHE A 12 3.94 -15.21 -6.48
CA PHE A 12 2.91 -15.14 -5.44
C PHE A 12 2.32 -16.52 -5.11
N VAL A 13 2.05 -17.35 -6.12
CA VAL A 13 1.62 -18.73 -5.91
C VAL A 13 2.68 -19.53 -5.15
N LEU A 14 3.96 -19.39 -5.54
CA LEU A 14 5.07 -20.04 -4.85
C LEU A 14 5.22 -19.57 -3.39
N LEU A 15 4.89 -18.33 -3.08
CA LEU A 15 4.93 -17.77 -1.73
C LEU A 15 3.88 -18.42 -0.80
N LEU A 16 2.74 -18.83 -1.36
CA LEU A 16 1.65 -19.48 -0.65
C LEU A 16 1.73 -21.01 -0.67
N TRP A 17 2.63 -21.56 -1.47
CA TRP A 17 2.85 -23.00 -1.52
C TRP A 17 3.79 -23.45 -0.40
N VAL A 18 3.36 -24.43 0.37
CA VAL A 18 4.19 -25.06 1.42
C VAL A 18 4.86 -26.29 0.80
N PRO A 19 6.17 -26.24 0.53
CA PRO A 19 6.90 -27.38 -0.03
C PRO A 19 7.12 -28.43 1.04
N PRO A 20 7.33 -29.71 0.65
CA PRO A 20 7.64 -30.82 1.58
C PRO A 20 9.13 -30.78 2.00
N PHE A 21 9.62 -29.63 2.44
CA PHE A 21 11.00 -29.44 2.93
C PHE A 21 10.97 -29.13 4.42
N ASP A 22 11.99 -29.57 5.13
CA ASP A 22 12.15 -29.33 6.55
C ASP A 22 13.44 -28.56 6.88
N GLY A 23 13.46 -27.92 8.04
CA GLY A 23 14.63 -27.27 8.62
C GLY A 23 15.24 -26.18 7.74
N THR A 24 16.56 -26.26 7.53
CA THR A 24 17.34 -25.24 6.80
C THR A 24 16.92 -25.11 5.33
N PHE A 25 16.54 -26.20 4.68
CA PHE A 25 16.11 -26.16 3.29
C PHE A 25 14.79 -25.39 3.12
N LEU A 26 13.83 -25.58 4.02
CA LEU A 26 12.59 -24.79 4.05
C LEU A 26 12.89 -23.31 4.23
N PHE A 27 13.76 -22.96 5.17
CA PHE A 27 14.16 -21.57 5.40
C PHE A 27 14.77 -20.92 4.15
N ILE A 28 15.72 -21.61 3.50
CA ILE A 28 16.38 -21.11 2.28
C ILE A 28 15.33 -20.95 1.15
N PHE A 29 14.45 -21.93 0.97
CA PHE A 29 13.38 -21.86 -0.03
C PHE A 29 12.50 -20.65 0.20
N LEU A 30 11.97 -20.45 1.41
CA LEU A 30 11.10 -19.32 1.75
C LEU A 30 11.81 -17.97 1.57
N LEU A 31 13.09 -17.90 1.93
CA LEU A 31 13.90 -16.70 1.71
C LEU A 31 14.04 -16.37 0.23
N LEU A 32 14.40 -17.38 -0.60
CA LEU A 32 14.57 -17.17 -2.05
C LEU A 32 13.25 -16.79 -2.73
N VAL A 33 12.15 -17.47 -2.41
CA VAL A 33 10.83 -17.17 -2.97
C VAL A 33 10.39 -15.75 -2.58
N ASN A 34 10.62 -15.34 -1.32
CA ASN A 34 10.32 -13.99 -0.87
C ASN A 34 11.14 -12.94 -1.64
N LEU A 35 12.44 -13.16 -1.82
CA LEU A 35 13.31 -12.27 -2.59
C LEU A 35 12.86 -12.16 -4.07
N ILE A 36 12.55 -13.30 -4.70
CA ILE A 36 12.05 -13.33 -6.08
C ILE A 36 10.72 -12.56 -6.18
N HIS A 37 9.79 -12.83 -5.26
CA HIS A 37 8.50 -12.14 -5.24
C HIS A 37 8.66 -10.63 -5.08
N ARG A 38 9.49 -10.18 -4.14
CA ARG A 38 9.78 -8.74 -3.92
C ARG A 38 10.41 -8.10 -5.16
N THR A 39 11.31 -8.80 -5.83
CA THR A 39 11.93 -8.33 -7.07
C THR A 39 10.89 -8.18 -8.18
N CYS A 40 10.08 -9.22 -8.42
CA CYS A 40 9.00 -9.18 -9.41
C CYS A 40 7.99 -8.08 -9.11
N PHE A 41 7.63 -7.90 -7.84
CA PHE A 41 6.75 -6.82 -7.40
C PHE A 41 7.33 -5.44 -7.74
N THR A 42 8.61 -5.22 -7.44
CA THR A 42 9.28 -3.94 -7.72
C THR A 42 9.33 -3.64 -9.21
N VAL A 43 9.63 -4.64 -10.04
CA VAL A 43 9.67 -4.51 -11.52
C VAL A 43 8.31 -4.06 -12.09
N VAL A 44 7.20 -4.46 -11.48
CA VAL A 44 5.84 -4.06 -11.90
C VAL A 44 5.40 -2.76 -11.21
N SER A 45 5.64 -2.62 -9.91
CA SER A 45 5.14 -1.53 -9.09
C SER A 45 5.76 -0.17 -9.43
N VAL A 46 7.07 -0.13 -9.71
CA VAL A 46 7.74 1.14 -10.02
C VAL A 46 7.23 1.77 -11.32
N PRO A 47 7.16 1.08 -12.46
CA PRO A 47 6.57 1.63 -13.68
C PRO A 47 5.08 1.95 -13.52
N TYR A 48 4.32 1.13 -12.79
CA TYR A 48 2.91 1.38 -12.53
C TYR A 48 2.69 2.67 -11.72
N SER A 49 3.52 2.90 -10.71
CA SER A 49 3.42 4.11 -9.88
C SER A 49 3.79 5.38 -10.64
N SER A 50 4.77 5.30 -11.55
CA SER A 50 5.19 6.44 -12.38
C SER A 50 4.16 6.84 -13.45
N LEU A 51 3.21 5.95 -13.81
CA LEU A 51 2.14 6.28 -14.75
C LEU A 51 1.30 7.48 -14.30
N THR A 52 1.05 7.62 -13.00
CA THR A 52 0.24 8.72 -12.46
C THR A 52 0.80 10.10 -12.84
N ALA A 53 2.12 10.24 -12.84
CA ALA A 53 2.78 11.49 -13.23
C ALA A 53 2.80 11.72 -14.75
N ARG A 54 2.60 10.66 -15.55
CA ARG A 54 2.65 10.71 -17.02
C ARG A 54 1.27 10.87 -17.67
N ILE A 55 0.19 10.71 -16.92
CA ILE A 55 -1.17 10.80 -17.46
C ILE A 55 -1.64 12.24 -17.52
N THR A 56 -1.35 13.05 -16.49
CA THR A 56 -1.81 14.43 -16.39
C THR A 56 -0.83 15.33 -15.66
N ASP A 57 -0.77 16.61 -16.06
CA ASP A 57 0.02 17.66 -15.39
C ASP A 57 -0.84 18.48 -14.39
N ASP A 58 -2.16 18.32 -14.43
CA ASP A 58 -3.09 19.00 -13.53
C ASP A 58 -3.07 18.37 -12.14
N SER A 59 -2.85 19.20 -11.11
CA SER A 59 -2.77 18.76 -9.71
C SER A 59 -4.08 18.18 -9.18
N ASP A 60 -5.22 18.72 -9.61
CA ASP A 60 -6.52 18.24 -9.17
C ASP A 60 -6.90 16.93 -9.86
N GLU A 61 -6.57 16.78 -11.15
CA GLU A 61 -6.73 15.52 -11.86
C GLU A 61 -5.81 14.42 -11.28
N ARG A 62 -4.57 14.75 -10.93
CA ARG A 62 -3.67 13.83 -10.23
C ARG A 62 -4.26 13.38 -8.90
N THR A 63 -4.88 14.28 -8.15
CA THR A 63 -5.54 13.94 -6.88
C THR A 63 -6.72 13.00 -7.10
N LYS A 64 -7.57 13.25 -8.11
CA LYS A 64 -8.68 12.37 -8.48
C LYS A 64 -8.18 10.98 -8.91
N LEU A 65 -7.16 10.93 -9.76
CA LEU A 65 -6.57 9.68 -10.23
C LEU A 65 -5.96 8.87 -9.08
N THR A 66 -5.22 9.54 -8.19
CA THR A 66 -4.66 8.91 -6.99
C THR A 66 -5.75 8.41 -6.06
N THR A 67 -6.82 9.16 -5.88
CA THR A 67 -7.98 8.76 -5.08
C THR A 67 -8.64 7.51 -5.65
N ALA A 68 -8.89 7.46 -6.96
CA ALA A 68 -9.46 6.30 -7.62
C ALA A 68 -8.56 5.05 -7.46
N ARG A 69 -7.23 5.23 -7.58
CA ARG A 69 -6.24 4.16 -7.36
C ARG A 69 -6.27 3.66 -5.91
N MET A 70 -6.35 4.56 -4.93
CA MET A 70 -6.40 4.19 -3.52
C MET A 70 -7.72 3.51 -3.16
N LEU A 71 -8.85 3.95 -3.73
CA LEU A 71 -10.13 3.27 -3.57
C LEU A 71 -10.08 1.84 -4.12
N ALA A 72 -9.53 1.66 -5.31
CA ALA A 72 -9.37 0.32 -5.89
C ALA A 72 -8.45 -0.56 -5.05
N ALA A 73 -7.34 -0.02 -4.55
CA ALA A 73 -6.42 -0.76 -3.67
C ALA A 73 -7.08 -1.14 -2.34
N ALA A 74 -7.81 -0.20 -1.72
CA ALA A 74 -8.53 -0.46 -0.48
C ALA A 74 -9.68 -1.47 -0.67
N ALA A 75 -10.40 -1.39 -1.80
CA ALA A 75 -11.42 -2.38 -2.16
C ALA A 75 -10.80 -3.78 -2.35
N GLY A 76 -9.63 -3.87 -2.98
CA GLY A 76 -8.88 -5.11 -3.10
C GLY A 76 -8.47 -5.67 -1.73
N THR A 77 -7.93 -4.82 -0.86
CA THR A 77 -7.57 -5.22 0.51
C THR A 77 -8.77 -5.70 1.30
N PHE A 78 -9.89 -4.98 1.23
CA PHE A 78 -11.15 -5.40 1.86
C PHE A 78 -11.64 -6.73 1.32
N SER A 79 -11.63 -6.92 0.00
CA SER A 79 -12.07 -8.17 -0.65
C SER A 79 -11.23 -9.36 -0.19
N ILE A 80 -9.91 -9.22 -0.15
CA ILE A 80 -9.02 -10.28 0.34
C ILE A 80 -9.25 -10.53 1.83
N SER A 81 -9.38 -9.50 2.66
CA SER A 81 -9.65 -9.65 4.11
C SER A 81 -10.94 -10.41 4.38
N ALA A 82 -11.98 -10.18 3.57
CA ALA A 82 -13.27 -10.82 3.74
C ALA A 82 -13.36 -12.23 3.11
N LEU A 83 -12.71 -12.42 1.96
CA LEU A 83 -12.92 -13.61 1.11
C LEU A 83 -11.78 -14.63 1.16
N ALA A 84 -10.58 -14.27 1.63
CA ALA A 84 -9.44 -15.18 1.57
C ALA A 84 -9.71 -16.49 2.34
N PHE A 85 -10.18 -16.38 3.57
CA PHE A 85 -10.45 -17.57 4.40
C PHE A 85 -11.60 -18.44 3.88
N PRO A 86 -12.77 -17.89 3.50
CA PRO A 86 -13.80 -18.64 2.78
C PRO A 86 -13.29 -19.36 1.52
N ILE A 87 -12.46 -18.69 0.71
CA ILE A 87 -11.87 -19.31 -0.49
C ILE A 87 -10.97 -20.49 -0.11
N VAL A 88 -10.10 -20.30 0.89
CA VAL A 88 -9.19 -21.35 1.39
C VAL A 88 -9.98 -22.58 1.86
N LEU A 89 -11.04 -22.39 2.65
CA LEU A 89 -11.86 -23.49 3.15
C LEU A 89 -12.63 -24.21 2.03
N PHE A 90 -13.20 -23.43 1.10
CA PHE A 90 -14.00 -24.00 0.01
C PHE A 90 -13.17 -24.82 -0.97
N PHE A 91 -12.02 -24.30 -1.40
CA PHE A 91 -11.16 -24.97 -2.39
C PHE A 91 -10.17 -25.95 -1.75
N GLY A 92 -9.86 -25.79 -0.46
CA GLY A 92 -8.94 -26.69 0.24
C GLY A 92 -9.51 -28.06 0.57
N GLY A 93 -10.84 -28.21 0.57
CA GLY A 93 -11.47 -29.51 0.83
C GLY A 93 -11.09 -30.13 2.17
N GLY A 94 -10.68 -29.35 3.15
CA GLY A 94 -10.18 -29.78 4.47
C GLY A 94 -8.67 -29.66 4.65
N GLU A 95 -7.92 -29.38 3.58
CA GLU A 95 -6.48 -29.11 3.64
C GLU A 95 -6.22 -27.61 3.43
N GLU A 96 -5.92 -26.88 4.51
CA GLU A 96 -5.67 -25.42 4.44
C GLU A 96 -4.50 -25.09 3.51
N ALA A 97 -3.43 -25.87 3.52
CA ALA A 97 -2.26 -25.63 2.68
C ALA A 97 -2.62 -25.65 1.18
N LEU A 98 -3.45 -26.59 0.76
CA LEU A 98 -3.95 -26.65 -0.61
C LEU A 98 -4.87 -25.47 -0.93
N GLY A 99 -5.71 -25.06 0.01
CA GLY A 99 -6.58 -23.90 -0.11
C GLY A 99 -5.80 -22.60 -0.36
N PHE A 100 -4.67 -22.40 0.32
CA PHE A 100 -3.80 -21.23 0.08
C PHE A 100 -3.18 -21.23 -1.33
N VAL A 101 -2.85 -22.40 -1.89
CA VAL A 101 -2.36 -22.48 -3.28
C VAL A 101 -3.44 -22.03 -4.26
N TYR A 102 -4.68 -22.49 -4.08
CA TYR A 102 -5.81 -22.06 -4.91
C TYR A 102 -6.09 -20.58 -4.77
N LEU A 103 -6.03 -20.02 -3.56
CA LEU A 103 -6.11 -18.57 -3.35
C LEU A 103 -5.02 -17.83 -4.14
N GLY A 104 -3.79 -18.34 -4.11
CA GLY A 104 -2.66 -17.80 -4.88
C GLY A 104 -2.91 -17.82 -6.39
N LEU A 105 -3.45 -18.91 -6.93
CA LEU A 105 -3.78 -19.03 -8.34
C LEU A 105 -4.89 -18.05 -8.76
N ILE A 106 -5.97 -17.95 -7.96
CA ILE A 106 -7.08 -17.04 -8.24
C ILE A 106 -6.60 -15.59 -8.18
N ALA A 107 -5.87 -15.19 -7.13
CA ALA A 107 -5.35 -13.84 -6.98
C ALA A 107 -4.29 -13.51 -8.04
N GLY A 108 -3.42 -14.46 -8.38
CA GLY A 108 -2.41 -14.32 -9.44
C GLY A 108 -3.05 -14.11 -10.81
N PHE A 109 -4.06 -14.90 -11.16
CA PHE A 109 -4.81 -14.74 -12.40
C PHE A 109 -5.53 -13.38 -12.45
N ALA A 110 -6.20 -12.97 -11.37
CA ALA A 110 -6.84 -11.67 -11.26
C ALA A 110 -5.83 -10.52 -11.42
N ALA A 111 -4.65 -10.63 -10.82
CA ALA A 111 -3.59 -9.63 -10.93
C ALA A 111 -3.10 -9.49 -12.39
N VAL A 112 -2.84 -10.60 -13.10
CA VAL A 112 -2.45 -10.57 -14.51
C VAL A 112 -3.55 -9.95 -15.37
N ALA A 113 -4.81 -10.30 -15.14
CA ALA A 113 -5.95 -9.76 -15.89
C ALA A 113 -6.07 -8.23 -15.70
N ILE A 114 -6.04 -7.75 -14.45
CA ILE A 114 -6.16 -6.33 -14.11
C ILE A 114 -4.98 -5.53 -14.68
N LEU A 115 -3.75 -6.03 -14.53
CA LEU A 115 -2.56 -5.38 -15.07
C LEU A 115 -2.56 -5.35 -16.61
N SER A 116 -3.08 -6.40 -17.25
CA SER A 116 -3.26 -6.43 -18.71
C SER A 116 -4.25 -5.36 -19.17
N VAL A 117 -5.40 -5.24 -18.48
CA VAL A 117 -6.37 -4.16 -18.75
C VAL A 117 -5.70 -2.79 -18.64
N THR A 118 -4.90 -2.57 -17.59
CA THR A 118 -4.17 -1.30 -17.42
C THR A 118 -3.25 -1.01 -18.61
N VAL A 119 -2.49 -2.00 -19.08
CA VAL A 119 -1.55 -1.82 -20.21
C VAL A 119 -2.26 -1.52 -21.53
N PHE A 120 -3.41 -2.16 -21.78
CA PHE A 120 -4.13 -2.00 -23.06
C PHE A 120 -4.96 -0.71 -23.11
N PHE A 121 -5.46 -0.22 -21.98
CA PHE A 121 -6.39 0.92 -21.96
C PHE A 121 -5.74 2.23 -21.55
N VAL A 122 -4.65 2.22 -20.78
CA VAL A 122 -3.97 3.45 -20.36
C VAL A 122 -3.02 3.91 -21.47
N LYS A 123 -3.29 5.08 -22.03
CA LYS A 123 -2.41 5.74 -23.00
C LYS A 123 -1.49 6.70 -22.27
N GLU A 124 -0.19 6.49 -22.37
CA GLU A 124 0.81 7.45 -21.90
C GLU A 124 0.82 8.65 -22.88
N ARG A 125 0.92 9.87 -22.34
CA ARG A 125 1.30 11.02 -23.17
C ARG A 125 2.72 10.82 -23.66
N SER A 126 2.92 10.94 -24.96
CA SER A 126 4.26 10.98 -25.56
C SER A 126 4.95 12.27 -25.12
N PHE A 127 5.78 12.18 -24.09
CA PHE A 127 6.77 13.24 -23.87
C PHE A 127 7.83 13.09 -24.94
N GLU A 128 8.00 14.10 -25.81
CA GLU A 128 9.21 14.22 -26.59
C GLU A 128 10.35 14.43 -25.58
N PHE A 129 11.12 13.38 -25.35
CA PHE A 129 12.39 13.51 -24.66
C PHE A 129 13.29 14.36 -25.57
N THR A 130 13.33 15.66 -25.33
CA THR A 130 14.52 16.44 -25.69
C THR A 130 15.68 15.67 -25.07
N LYS A 131 16.68 15.35 -25.88
CA LYS A 131 17.95 14.76 -25.42
C LYS A 131 18.71 15.78 -24.56
N GLU A 132 18.11 16.20 -23.45
CA GLU A 132 18.84 16.86 -22.39
C GLU A 132 19.73 15.80 -21.76
N GLU A 133 21.00 16.11 -21.62
CA GLU A 133 21.99 15.24 -21.00
C GLU A 133 21.43 14.75 -19.66
N LEU A 134 21.29 13.43 -19.49
CA LEU A 134 20.82 12.86 -18.24
C LEU A 134 21.65 13.45 -17.09
N PRO A 135 21.04 14.04 -16.07
CA PRO A 135 21.80 14.68 -15.00
C PRO A 135 22.72 13.66 -14.34
N SER A 136 23.97 14.05 -14.12
CA SER A 136 24.94 13.18 -13.46
C SER A 136 24.39 12.68 -12.13
N PHE A 137 24.66 11.40 -11.80
CA PHE A 137 24.23 10.78 -10.53
C PHE A 137 24.55 11.67 -9.31
N LYS A 138 25.70 12.34 -9.30
CA LYS A 138 26.10 13.29 -8.25
C LYS A 138 25.11 14.47 -8.13
N ASN A 139 24.64 14.99 -9.25
CA ASN A 139 23.70 16.12 -9.27
C ASN A 139 22.30 15.67 -8.82
N VAL A 140 21.85 14.48 -9.24
CA VAL A 140 20.60 13.88 -8.76
C VAL A 140 20.66 13.66 -7.26
N PHE A 141 21.71 13.05 -6.75
CA PHE A 141 21.89 12.82 -5.31
C PHE A 141 21.90 14.11 -4.50
N LYS A 142 22.60 15.16 -4.99
CA LYS A 142 22.60 16.48 -4.37
C LYS A 142 21.22 17.14 -4.38
N SER A 143 20.45 16.99 -5.45
CA SER A 143 19.09 17.51 -5.54
C SER A 143 18.16 16.82 -4.54
N VAL A 144 18.22 15.49 -4.44
CA VAL A 144 17.43 14.72 -3.48
C VAL A 144 17.78 15.10 -2.03
N THR A 145 19.08 15.18 -1.69
CA THR A 145 19.51 15.51 -0.32
C THR A 145 19.12 16.92 0.10
N ASN A 146 19.07 17.87 -0.84
CA ASN A 146 18.68 19.25 -0.57
C ASN A 146 17.15 19.48 -0.58
N ASN A 147 16.36 18.45 -0.85
CA ASN A 147 14.91 18.53 -0.87
C ASN A 147 14.32 18.29 0.54
N TYR A 148 14.34 19.35 1.36
CA TYR A 148 13.86 19.29 2.74
C TYR A 148 12.38 18.85 2.88
N PRO A 149 11.42 19.36 2.09
CA PRO A 149 10.03 18.90 2.16
C PRO A 149 9.89 17.39 1.89
N PHE A 150 10.68 16.86 0.94
CA PHE A 150 10.69 15.43 0.66
C PHE A 150 11.10 14.61 1.89
N TRP A 151 12.18 15.00 2.58
CA TRP A 151 12.66 14.26 3.74
C TRP A 151 11.70 14.29 4.92
N ILE A 152 10.96 15.40 5.10
CA ILE A 152 9.89 15.46 6.12
C ILE A 152 8.79 14.46 5.79
N VAL A 153 8.28 14.49 4.55
CA VAL A 153 7.21 13.58 4.11
C VAL A 153 7.68 12.14 4.18
N PHE A 154 8.89 11.83 3.72
CA PHE A 154 9.49 10.50 3.75
C PHE A 154 9.62 9.96 5.18
N SER A 155 10.18 10.74 6.10
CA SER A 155 10.34 10.33 7.50
C SER A 155 9.00 10.11 8.19
N ALA A 156 8.03 11.00 7.96
CA ALA A 156 6.70 10.89 8.54
C ALA A 156 5.99 9.62 8.06
N ILE A 157 6.06 9.31 6.77
CA ILE A 157 5.41 8.12 6.22
C ILE A 157 6.10 6.83 6.65
N LEU A 158 7.43 6.83 6.73
CA LEU A 158 8.20 5.67 7.19
C LEU A 158 7.82 5.29 8.63
N ILE A 159 7.73 6.28 9.52
CA ILE A 159 7.29 6.06 10.91
C ILE A 159 5.85 5.56 10.95
N LEU A 160 4.98 6.19 10.18
CA LEU A 160 3.56 5.85 10.16
C LEU A 160 3.30 4.43 9.63
N ILE A 161 3.90 4.07 8.48
CA ILE A 161 3.75 2.74 7.90
C ILE A 161 4.31 1.68 8.85
N SER A 162 5.51 1.90 9.40
CA SER A 162 6.10 0.97 10.37
C SER A 162 5.20 0.78 11.58
N THR A 163 4.68 1.87 12.17
CA THR A 163 3.77 1.81 13.32
C THR A 163 2.48 1.07 12.99
N TYR A 164 1.89 1.36 11.83
CA TYR A 164 0.63 0.74 11.41
C TYR A 164 0.78 -0.74 11.08
N LEU A 165 1.89 -1.14 10.46
CA LEU A 165 2.21 -2.56 10.21
C LEU A 165 2.43 -3.31 11.53
N MET A 166 3.15 -2.72 12.48
CA MET A 166 3.33 -3.31 13.81
C MET A 166 1.98 -3.46 14.52
N PHE A 167 1.12 -2.46 14.45
CA PHE A 167 -0.22 -2.51 15.03
C PHE A 167 -1.04 -3.65 14.41
N ASN A 168 -1.13 -3.73 13.09
CA ASN A 168 -1.90 -4.77 12.40
C ASN A 168 -1.41 -6.18 12.74
N ASN A 169 -0.10 -6.41 12.72
CA ASN A 169 0.46 -7.71 13.06
C ASN A 169 0.17 -8.10 14.51
N ASN A 170 0.33 -7.16 15.44
CA ASN A 170 0.06 -7.42 16.85
C ASN A 170 -1.43 -7.54 17.18
N LEU A 171 -2.31 -6.88 16.42
CA LEU A 171 -3.76 -6.97 16.59
C LEU A 171 -4.25 -8.42 16.48
N ILE A 172 -3.71 -9.20 15.55
CA ILE A 172 -4.06 -10.63 15.37
C ILE A 172 -3.70 -11.43 16.62
N TYR A 173 -2.52 -11.21 17.19
CA TYR A 173 -2.10 -11.87 18.41
C TYR A 173 -2.90 -11.41 19.63
N PHE A 174 -3.16 -10.11 19.76
CA PHE A 174 -3.94 -9.53 20.82
C PHE A 174 -5.38 -10.10 20.85
N THR A 175 -6.04 -10.14 19.70
CA THR A 175 -7.40 -10.70 19.60
C THR A 175 -7.45 -12.20 19.88
N LYS A 176 -6.41 -12.94 19.50
CA LYS A 176 -6.33 -14.37 19.72
C LYS A 176 -6.01 -14.74 21.16
N TYR A 177 -4.99 -14.11 21.75
CA TYR A 177 -4.43 -14.55 23.04
C TYR A 177 -4.92 -13.73 24.25
N ALA A 178 -5.19 -12.42 24.08
CA ALA A 178 -5.65 -11.58 25.18
C ALA A 178 -7.17 -11.54 25.30
N LEU A 179 -7.89 -11.48 24.17
CA LEU A 179 -9.34 -11.37 24.15
C LEU A 179 -10.05 -12.70 23.85
N SER A 180 -9.34 -13.76 23.45
CA SER A 180 -9.92 -15.06 23.02
C SER A 180 -10.95 -14.95 21.90
N LEU A 181 -10.82 -13.92 21.04
CA LEU A 181 -11.73 -13.60 19.93
C LEU A 181 -11.22 -14.14 18.57
N HIS A 182 -10.52 -15.28 18.57
CA HIS A 182 -9.92 -15.85 17.36
C HIS A 182 -10.94 -16.16 16.24
N GLU A 183 -12.16 -16.53 16.58
CA GLU A 183 -13.24 -16.81 15.63
C GLU A 183 -13.69 -15.55 14.85
N TYR A 184 -13.48 -14.36 15.42
CA TYR A 184 -13.90 -13.09 14.84
C TYR A 184 -12.79 -12.35 14.10
N GLN A 185 -11.60 -12.95 13.92
CA GLN A 185 -10.46 -12.27 13.28
C GLN A 185 -10.78 -11.71 11.89
N GLY A 186 -11.52 -12.48 11.08
CA GLY A 186 -11.97 -12.02 9.77
C GLY A 186 -12.85 -10.78 9.86
N THR A 187 -13.82 -10.77 10.79
CA THR A 187 -14.70 -9.60 11.03
C THR A 187 -13.92 -8.39 11.53
N ILE A 188 -12.98 -8.59 12.44
CA ILE A 188 -12.12 -7.54 13.01
C ILE A 188 -11.31 -6.86 11.91
N LEU A 189 -10.64 -7.64 11.07
CA LEU A 189 -9.85 -7.11 9.94
C LEU A 189 -10.73 -6.49 8.85
N ALA A 190 -11.90 -7.07 8.59
CA ALA A 190 -12.86 -6.51 7.63
C ALA A 190 -13.41 -5.16 8.08
N VAL A 191 -13.70 -4.99 9.37
CA VAL A 191 -14.17 -3.70 9.92
C VAL A 191 -13.08 -2.64 9.84
N LEU A 192 -11.85 -2.98 10.22
CA LEU A 192 -10.70 -2.06 10.12
C LEU A 192 -10.46 -1.61 8.67
N SER A 193 -10.41 -2.55 7.74
CA SER A 193 -10.17 -2.27 6.32
C SER A 193 -11.37 -1.62 5.63
N GLY A 194 -12.59 -1.99 6.02
CA GLY A 194 -13.82 -1.39 5.51
C GLY A 194 -13.97 0.07 5.95
N ALA A 195 -13.67 0.38 7.20
CA ALA A 195 -13.65 1.76 7.69
C ALA A 195 -12.62 2.62 6.96
N ASN A 196 -11.44 2.04 6.69
CA ASN A 196 -10.41 2.70 5.88
C ASN A 196 -10.91 2.99 4.45
N LEU A 197 -11.52 2.02 3.78
CA LEU A 197 -12.07 2.16 2.43
C LEU A 197 -13.12 3.27 2.36
N LEU A 198 -14.09 3.28 3.29
CA LEU A 198 -15.17 4.26 3.34
C LEU A 198 -14.66 5.68 3.66
N ALA A 199 -13.55 5.78 4.38
CA ALA A 199 -12.95 7.06 4.74
C ALA A 199 -12.23 7.76 3.58
N ILE A 200 -11.70 7.03 2.60
CA ILE A 200 -10.90 7.58 1.49
C ILE A 200 -11.59 8.74 0.78
N PRO A 201 -12.86 8.64 0.30
CA PRO A 201 -13.50 9.76 -0.39
C PRO A 201 -13.73 10.96 0.52
N ILE A 202 -13.98 10.74 1.80
CA ILE A 202 -14.17 11.82 2.78
C ILE A 202 -12.86 12.60 2.95
N TRP A 203 -11.74 11.90 3.12
CA TRP A 203 -10.43 12.53 3.25
C TRP A 203 -9.97 13.22 1.98
N ALA A 204 -10.26 12.65 0.80
CA ALA A 204 -9.99 13.30 -0.48
C ALA A 204 -10.76 14.63 -0.63
N PHE A 205 -12.04 14.64 -0.25
CA PHE A 205 -12.85 15.85 -0.24
C PHE A 205 -12.33 16.91 0.74
N LEU A 206 -11.94 16.49 1.95
CA LEU A 206 -11.32 17.38 2.94
C LEU A 206 -9.98 17.94 2.45
N ALA A 207 -9.18 17.14 1.74
CA ALA A 207 -7.91 17.58 1.18
C ALA A 207 -8.07 18.72 0.17
N ILE A 208 -9.12 18.68 -0.65
CA ILE A 208 -9.45 19.76 -1.59
C ILE A 208 -9.92 21.01 -0.85
N LYS A 209 -10.71 20.88 0.23
CA LYS A 209 -11.25 22.02 0.96
C LYS A 209 -10.28 22.70 1.93
N LEU A 210 -9.57 21.90 2.72
CA LEU A 210 -8.72 22.37 3.82
C LEU A 210 -7.22 22.43 3.44
N GLY A 211 -6.89 21.88 2.26
CA GLY A 211 -5.53 21.67 1.81
C GLY A 211 -4.90 20.39 2.38
N LYS A 212 -3.98 19.79 1.62
CA LYS A 212 -3.35 18.50 1.93
C LYS A 212 -2.70 18.47 3.32
N LYS A 213 -1.92 19.51 3.67
CA LYS A 213 -1.21 19.60 4.96
C LYS A 213 -2.16 19.56 6.15
N ASN A 214 -3.18 20.42 6.18
CA ASN A 214 -4.10 20.51 7.32
C ASN A 214 -4.91 19.23 7.49
N THR A 215 -5.35 18.65 6.37
CA THR A 215 -6.08 17.39 6.36
C THR A 215 -5.21 16.24 6.88
N TRP A 216 -3.93 16.20 6.51
CA TRP A 216 -3.03 15.19 7.04
C TRP A 216 -2.81 15.35 8.55
N MET A 217 -2.55 16.58 9.02
CA MET A 217 -2.42 16.85 10.47
C MET A 217 -3.68 16.44 11.25
N LEU A 218 -4.87 16.73 10.72
CA LEU A 218 -6.14 16.32 11.33
C LEU A 218 -6.23 14.78 11.41
N SER A 219 -5.97 14.09 10.31
CA SER A 219 -6.00 12.63 10.25
C SER A 219 -5.00 12.00 11.24
N MET A 220 -3.76 12.51 11.29
CA MET A 220 -2.75 12.01 12.23
C MET A 220 -3.13 12.24 13.69
N THR A 221 -3.76 13.37 13.99
CA THR A 221 -4.28 13.66 15.34
C THR A 221 -5.38 12.67 15.73
N LEU A 222 -6.32 12.41 14.81
CA LEU A 222 -7.37 11.41 15.06
C LEU A 222 -6.80 9.99 15.20
N LEU A 223 -5.82 9.64 14.38
CA LEU A 223 -5.16 8.34 14.46
C LEU A 223 -4.44 8.17 15.81
N PHE A 224 -3.73 9.19 16.26
CA PHE A 224 -3.07 9.21 17.57
C PHE A 224 -4.10 9.05 18.71
N ILE A 225 -5.22 9.78 18.66
CA ILE A 225 -6.32 9.62 19.63
C ILE A 225 -6.86 8.19 19.61
N GLY A 226 -7.06 7.61 18.43
CA GLY A 226 -7.52 6.24 18.28
C GLY A 226 -6.57 5.22 18.92
N PHE A 227 -5.26 5.36 18.74
CA PHE A 227 -4.28 4.52 19.43
C PHE A 227 -4.24 4.74 20.94
N CYS A 228 -4.39 5.99 21.41
CA CYS A 228 -4.50 6.27 22.84
C CYS A 228 -5.74 5.60 23.44
N ILE A 229 -6.89 5.68 22.78
CA ILE A 229 -8.11 5.01 23.22
C ILE A 229 -7.89 3.49 23.26
N PHE A 230 -7.33 2.91 22.19
CA PHE A 230 -7.04 1.47 22.12
C PHE A 230 -6.14 0.99 23.27
N TYR A 231 -5.15 1.79 23.64
CA TYR A 231 -4.20 1.44 24.71
C TYR A 231 -4.76 1.66 26.14
N LEU A 232 -5.52 2.72 26.34
CA LEU A 232 -5.98 3.14 27.69
C LEU A 232 -7.34 2.55 28.08
N TYR A 233 -8.19 2.24 27.08
CA TYR A 233 -9.52 1.70 27.36
C TYR A 233 -9.44 0.18 27.59
N PRO A 234 -10.02 -0.33 28.70
CA PRO A 234 -10.04 -1.76 28.98
C PRO A 234 -11.06 -2.45 28.07
N ILE A 235 -10.62 -2.88 26.90
CA ILE A 235 -11.43 -3.56 25.90
C ILE A 235 -11.82 -4.94 26.45
N ALA A 236 -13.11 -5.18 26.67
CA ALA A 236 -13.65 -6.44 27.17
C ALA A 236 -14.53 -7.16 26.13
N GLU A 237 -15.22 -6.41 25.26
CA GLU A 237 -16.19 -6.93 24.34
C GLU A 237 -15.81 -6.70 22.87
N LEU A 238 -16.31 -7.58 22.00
CA LEU A 238 -16.08 -7.47 20.54
C LEU A 238 -16.56 -6.13 19.97
N ASN A 239 -17.74 -5.67 20.40
CA ASN A 239 -18.35 -4.43 19.88
C ASN A 239 -17.51 -3.19 20.20
N GLU A 240 -16.91 -3.14 21.38
CA GLU A 240 -16.00 -2.06 21.80
C GLU A 240 -14.75 -2.03 20.92
N LEU A 241 -14.17 -3.21 20.70
CA LEU A 241 -13.02 -3.37 19.80
C LEU A 241 -13.35 -2.92 18.38
N LEU A 242 -14.48 -3.37 17.83
CA LEU A 242 -14.90 -3.00 16.47
C LEU A 242 -15.12 -1.50 16.32
N PHE A 243 -15.68 -0.84 17.33
CA PHE A 243 -15.87 0.62 17.32
C PHE A 243 -14.53 1.37 17.30
N ILE A 244 -13.59 0.98 18.17
CA ILE A 244 -12.25 1.59 18.23
C ILE A 244 -11.50 1.36 16.91
N LEU A 245 -11.57 0.14 16.36
CA LEU A 245 -10.91 -0.19 15.10
C LEU A 245 -11.54 0.55 13.90
N SER A 246 -12.86 0.75 13.90
CA SER A 246 -13.53 1.59 12.89
C SER A 246 -13.00 3.02 12.92
N PHE A 247 -12.80 3.59 14.11
CA PHE A 247 -12.24 4.93 14.26
C PHE A 247 -10.78 5.00 13.78
N ILE A 248 -9.94 4.02 14.14
CA ILE A 248 -8.55 3.92 13.67
C ILE A 248 -8.50 3.74 12.15
N GLY A 249 -9.32 2.83 11.61
CA GLY A 249 -9.42 2.60 10.17
C GLY A 249 -9.85 3.86 9.40
N PHE A 250 -10.85 4.57 9.92
CA PHE A 250 -11.31 5.85 9.37
C PHE A 250 -10.17 6.87 9.34
N ALA A 251 -9.49 7.07 10.47
CA ALA A 251 -8.38 8.02 10.56
C ALA A 251 -7.25 7.66 9.59
N ASN A 252 -6.88 6.37 9.48
CA ASN A 252 -5.81 5.91 8.59
C ASN A 252 -6.13 6.07 7.09
N GLY A 253 -7.40 6.12 6.70
CA GLY A 253 -7.84 6.27 5.31
C GLY A 253 -7.29 7.50 4.58
N ALA A 254 -6.90 8.55 5.31
CA ALA A 254 -6.25 9.72 4.74
C ALA A 254 -4.83 9.44 4.23
N THR A 255 -4.13 8.49 4.83
CA THR A 255 -2.69 8.27 4.63
C THR A 255 -2.38 7.99 3.16
N GLY A 256 -3.07 7.02 2.56
CA GLY A 256 -2.82 6.64 1.17
C GLY A 256 -3.06 7.78 0.18
N VAL A 257 -4.17 8.51 0.34
CA VAL A 257 -4.54 9.61 -0.57
C VAL A 257 -3.58 10.78 -0.44
N LEU A 258 -3.33 11.24 0.77
CA LEU A 258 -2.55 12.46 1.02
C LEU A 258 -1.08 12.24 0.71
N PHE A 259 -0.51 11.13 1.13
CA PHE A 259 0.87 10.78 0.89
C PHE A 259 1.23 10.80 -0.60
N TRP A 260 0.50 10.02 -1.41
CA TRP A 260 0.75 9.93 -2.84
C TRP A 260 0.44 11.23 -3.60
N SER A 261 -0.47 12.07 -3.06
CA SER A 261 -0.76 13.38 -3.66
C SER A 261 0.23 14.47 -3.27
N MET A 262 0.95 14.33 -2.15
CA MET A 262 1.97 15.30 -1.70
C MET A 262 3.34 15.03 -2.31
N LEU A 263 3.62 13.81 -2.75
CA LEU A 263 4.91 13.45 -3.34
C LEU A 263 5.25 14.28 -4.60
N PRO A 264 4.34 14.47 -5.58
CA PRO A 264 4.59 15.36 -6.71
C PRO A 264 4.92 16.80 -6.29
N ASP A 265 4.26 17.33 -5.26
CA ASP A 265 4.52 18.68 -4.75
C ASP A 265 5.98 18.81 -4.25
N THR A 266 6.52 17.74 -3.65
CA THR A 266 7.94 17.73 -3.23
C THR A 266 8.90 17.62 -4.42
N ILE A 267 8.51 16.98 -5.50
CA ILE A 267 9.30 16.91 -6.74
C ILE A 267 9.38 18.29 -7.38
N GLU A 268 8.26 18.99 -7.50
CA GLU A 268 8.21 20.36 -8.03
C GLU A 268 9.05 21.34 -7.21
N TYR A 269 9.02 21.22 -5.88
CA TYR A 269 9.90 22.03 -5.01
C TYR A 269 11.38 21.73 -5.27
N GLY A 270 11.75 20.46 -5.42
CA GLY A 270 13.12 20.05 -5.73
C GLY A 270 13.62 20.62 -7.06
N GLU A 271 12.78 20.53 -8.08
CA GLU A 271 13.03 21.09 -9.41
C GLU A 271 13.18 22.62 -9.37
N TRP A 272 12.26 23.32 -8.70
CA TRP A 272 12.36 24.75 -8.50
C TRP A 272 13.67 25.19 -7.84
N LYS A 273 14.12 24.43 -6.83
CA LYS A 273 15.31 24.77 -6.06
C LYS A 273 16.62 24.45 -6.76
N THR A 274 16.66 23.37 -7.54
CA THR A 274 17.93 22.84 -8.09
C THR A 274 18.00 22.87 -9.62
N GLY A 275 16.89 23.18 -10.30
CA GLY A 275 16.77 23.08 -11.75
C GLY A 275 16.80 21.65 -12.30
N ILE A 276 16.79 20.63 -11.43
CA ILE A 276 16.89 19.21 -11.81
C ILE A 276 15.64 18.48 -11.36
N ARG A 277 14.93 17.88 -12.30
CA ARG A 277 13.77 17.02 -12.02
C ARG A 277 14.24 15.63 -11.62
N THR A 278 13.98 15.24 -10.37
CA THR A 278 14.46 13.96 -9.78
C THR A 278 13.31 12.99 -9.47
N GLU A 279 12.29 12.98 -10.31
CA GLU A 279 11.05 12.23 -10.12
C GLU A 279 11.28 10.74 -9.84
N SER A 280 11.98 10.04 -10.75
CA SER A 280 12.24 8.60 -10.62
C SER A 280 12.98 8.23 -9.35
N SER A 281 13.91 9.08 -8.90
CA SER A 281 14.68 8.85 -7.67
C SER A 281 13.83 9.01 -6.43
N LEU A 282 12.97 10.05 -6.38
CA LEU A 282 12.10 10.29 -5.24
C LEU A 282 11.01 9.22 -5.11
N TYR A 283 10.41 8.79 -6.23
CA TYR A 283 9.50 7.64 -6.23
C TYR A 283 10.20 6.34 -5.81
N GLY A 284 11.45 6.14 -6.21
CA GLY A 284 12.26 4.99 -5.79
C GLY A 284 12.47 4.96 -4.27
N PHE A 285 12.85 6.09 -3.65
CA PHE A 285 12.98 6.19 -2.20
C PHE A 285 11.65 5.95 -1.49
N MET A 286 10.55 6.48 -2.01
CA MET A 286 9.22 6.28 -1.43
C MET A 286 8.71 4.84 -1.52
N THR A 287 9.13 4.09 -2.52
CA THR A 287 8.77 2.67 -2.63
C THR A 287 9.57 1.81 -1.64
N PHE A 288 10.70 2.32 -1.15
CA PHE A 288 11.50 1.68 -0.13
C PHE A 288 10.92 1.86 1.29
N ALA A 289 10.24 2.96 1.57
CA ALA A 289 9.57 3.21 2.86
C ALA A 289 8.33 2.34 3.02
#